data_f54e8aa1165601c35d9679833bd887b1
#
_entry.id   f54e8aa1165601c35d9679833bd887b1
#
_cell.length_a   1.000
_cell.length_b   1.000
_cell.length_c   1.000
_cell.angle_alpha   90.00
_cell.angle_beta   90.00
_cell.angle_gamma   90.00
#
_symmetry.space_group_name_H-M   'P 1'
#
loop_
_entity.id
_entity.type
_entity.pdbx_description
1 polymer ?
#
loop_
_entity_poly.entity_id
_entity_poly.type
_entity_poly.pdbx_seq_one_letter_code
_entity_poly.pdbx_strand_id
1 'polypeptide(L)'
;IRHSRDFFLPPPQREPYTPTQMKLRTPVPAPVYEPRPPSVRSKRTTQSQASLQHKVAFDEFHASRGVRLLRGSLGPVNNVPMMLKAGYRHVYVSRSFALDHGFIPVDTTPGTYGYNGITNLGKWPVQVGSKAVPLTVMLAEDSYFPVILGRSFMEKRGVRTDPIDMTSVIFMDNGERADVEVVVVRDELGNPVAIP
;
A
#
# COMPACT_ATOMS: atom_id res chain seq x y z
N ILE A 1 -33.65 -54.37 -2.72
CA ILE A 1 -34.43 -53.10 -2.76
C ILE A 1 -34.35 -52.53 -1.34
N ARG A 2 -33.49 -51.53 -1.10
CA ARG A 2 -33.39 -50.81 0.18
C ARG A 2 -33.99 -49.45 0.00
N HIS A 3 -35.09 -49.18 0.74
CA HIS A 3 -35.73 -47.89 0.83
C HIS A 3 -34.91 -46.96 1.75
N SER A 4 -34.32 -45.90 1.19
CA SER A 4 -33.83 -44.75 1.94
C SER A 4 -35.02 -43.93 2.42
N ARG A 5 -35.13 -43.76 3.73
CA ARG A 5 -36.08 -42.82 4.35
C ARG A 5 -35.35 -41.49 4.54
N ASP A 6 -35.76 -40.49 3.76
CA ASP A 6 -35.36 -39.11 3.96
C ASP A 6 -36.04 -38.56 5.24
N PHE A 7 -35.25 -38.25 6.25
CA PHE A 7 -35.70 -37.54 7.42
C PHE A 7 -35.63 -36.03 7.14
N PHE A 8 -36.78 -35.44 6.80
CA PHE A 8 -36.97 -34.00 6.82
C PHE A 8 -37.12 -33.53 8.25
N LEU A 9 -36.10 -32.78 8.77
CA LEU A 9 -36.23 -32.02 10.00
C LEU A 9 -36.97 -30.71 9.71
N PRO A 10 -38.03 -30.38 10.49
CA PRO A 10 -38.73 -29.11 10.33
C PRO A 10 -37.81 -27.94 10.75
N PRO A 11 -37.94 -26.76 10.12
CA PRO A 11 -37.13 -25.59 10.46
C PRO A 11 -37.41 -25.11 11.90
N PRO A 12 -36.41 -24.58 12.62
CA PRO A 12 -36.59 -24.09 13.98
C PRO A 12 -37.61 -22.95 14.01
N GLN A 13 -38.61 -23.11 14.87
CA GLN A 13 -39.63 -22.10 15.14
C GLN A 13 -39.00 -20.92 15.85
N ARG A 14 -39.11 -19.71 15.27
CA ARG A 14 -38.72 -18.47 15.92
C ARG A 14 -39.72 -18.14 17.02
N GLU A 15 -39.21 -18.02 18.24
CA GLU A 15 -40.02 -17.52 19.34
C GLU A 15 -40.44 -16.06 19.10
N PRO A 16 -41.67 -15.68 19.50
CA PRO A 16 -42.15 -14.31 19.33
C PRO A 16 -41.34 -13.34 20.20
N TYR A 17 -40.85 -12.32 19.54
CA TYR A 17 -40.10 -11.20 20.17
C TYR A 17 -41.01 -10.44 21.11
N THR A 18 -40.75 -10.51 22.44
CA THR A 18 -41.43 -9.70 23.45
C THR A 18 -40.70 -8.35 23.54
N PRO A 19 -41.33 -7.21 23.24
CA PRO A 19 -40.67 -5.90 23.38
C PRO A 19 -40.44 -5.62 24.88
N THR A 20 -39.17 -5.52 25.25
CA THR A 20 -38.76 -5.05 26.59
C THR A 20 -39.20 -3.60 26.75
N GLN A 21 -40.13 -3.33 27.68
CA GLN A 21 -40.56 -1.97 28.00
C GLN A 21 -39.36 -1.14 28.46
N MET A 22 -39.01 -0.10 27.67
CA MET A 22 -38.05 0.91 28.07
C MET A 22 -38.63 1.71 29.26
N LYS A 23 -38.02 1.54 30.44
CA LYS A 23 -38.27 2.47 31.56
C LYS A 23 -37.77 3.84 31.15
N LEU A 24 -38.71 4.82 31.10
CA LEU A 24 -38.37 6.25 30.95
C LEU A 24 -37.40 6.63 32.07
N ARG A 25 -36.18 7.02 31.70
CA ARG A 25 -35.23 7.65 32.59
C ARG A 25 -35.73 9.08 32.87
N THR A 26 -35.85 9.41 34.14
CA THR A 26 -36.04 10.79 34.59
C THR A 26 -34.94 11.70 34.07
N PRO A 27 -35.23 12.92 33.59
CA PRO A 27 -34.20 13.82 33.09
C PRO A 27 -33.26 14.19 34.21
N VAL A 28 -31.96 13.95 34.00
CA VAL A 28 -30.88 14.41 34.87
C VAL A 28 -30.73 15.93 34.63
N PRO A 29 -30.72 16.79 35.69
CA PRO A 29 -30.52 18.20 35.51
C PRO A 29 -29.18 18.47 34.82
N ALA A 30 -29.19 19.40 33.85
CA ALA A 30 -28.02 19.79 33.12
C ALA A 30 -26.90 20.30 34.05
N PRO A 31 -25.63 19.93 33.83
CA PRO A 31 -24.53 20.45 34.63
C PRO A 31 -24.41 21.97 34.43
N VAL A 32 -24.35 22.68 35.54
CA VAL A 32 -24.09 24.13 35.59
C VAL A 32 -22.69 24.36 34.98
N TYR A 33 -22.67 25.11 33.89
CA TYR A 33 -21.44 25.44 33.17
C TYR A 33 -20.69 26.52 33.91
N GLU A 34 -19.66 26.18 34.69
CA GLU A 34 -18.71 27.18 35.18
C GLU A 34 -17.79 27.63 34.03
N PRO A 35 -17.60 28.94 33.81
CA PRO A 35 -16.71 29.41 32.77
C PRO A 35 -15.26 28.98 33.11
N ARG A 36 -14.64 28.18 32.22
CA ARG A 36 -13.23 27.81 32.33
C ARG A 36 -12.37 29.06 32.27
N PRO A 37 -11.35 29.19 33.13
CA PRO A 37 -10.38 30.28 33.02
C PRO A 37 -9.71 30.22 31.64
N PRO A 38 -9.33 31.37 31.03
CA PRO A 38 -8.74 31.39 29.70
C PRO A 38 -7.47 30.55 29.68
N SER A 39 -7.47 29.55 28.82
CA SER A 39 -6.30 28.66 28.60
C SER A 39 -5.11 29.51 28.18
N VAL A 40 -4.05 29.46 28.97
CA VAL A 40 -2.76 30.09 28.66
C VAL A 40 -2.32 29.53 27.29
N ARG A 41 -2.25 30.42 26.31
CA ARG A 41 -1.84 30.14 24.94
C ARG A 41 -0.39 29.60 24.96
N SER A 42 -0.26 28.30 25.04
CA SER A 42 0.99 27.55 25.04
C SER A 42 1.82 27.97 23.80
N LYS A 43 3.07 28.32 24.03
CA LYS A 43 4.06 28.68 23.02
C LYS A 43 4.21 27.53 22.00
N ARG A 44 3.45 27.58 20.92
CA ARG A 44 3.39 26.56 19.85
C ARG A 44 4.47 26.73 18.78
N THR A 45 5.41 27.67 18.98
CA THR A 45 6.37 28.09 17.95
C THR A 45 7.67 27.30 17.95
N THR A 46 8.06 26.70 19.08
CA THR A 46 9.33 25.93 19.17
C THR A 46 9.20 24.48 18.74
N GLN A 47 8.00 23.90 18.83
CA GLN A 47 7.75 22.50 18.47
C GLN A 47 7.70 22.29 16.95
N SER A 48 7.35 23.29 16.15
CA SER A 48 7.28 23.20 14.70
C SER A 48 8.64 23.21 14.02
N GLN A 49 9.64 23.92 14.55
CA GLN A 49 11.00 23.96 13.98
C GLN A 49 11.76 22.67 14.26
N ALA A 50 11.65 22.12 15.48
CA ALA A 50 12.28 20.83 15.80
C ALA A 50 11.68 19.68 14.96
N SER A 51 10.36 19.66 14.74
CA SER A 51 9.71 18.66 13.91
C SER A 51 10.09 18.75 12.43
N LEU A 52 10.33 19.95 11.91
CA LEU A 52 10.82 20.16 10.56
C LEU A 52 12.27 19.69 10.40
N GLN A 53 13.14 19.96 11.37
CA GLN A 53 14.53 19.49 11.34
C GLN A 53 14.62 17.97 11.42
N HIS A 54 13.80 17.32 12.25
CA HIS A 54 13.73 15.86 12.31
C HIS A 54 13.22 15.25 11.01
N LYS A 55 12.25 15.91 10.37
CA LYS A 55 11.74 15.45 9.08
C LYS A 55 12.81 15.55 7.99
N VAL A 56 13.52 16.66 7.90
CA VAL A 56 14.61 16.85 6.94
C VAL A 56 15.71 15.80 7.15
N ALA A 57 16.18 15.63 8.39
CA ALA A 57 17.19 14.62 8.71
C ALA A 57 16.73 13.19 8.41
N PHE A 58 15.45 12.90 8.63
CA PHE A 58 14.87 11.61 8.28
C PHE A 58 14.81 11.40 6.76
N ASP A 59 14.38 12.40 6.01
CA ASP A 59 14.30 12.34 4.55
C ASP A 59 15.70 12.22 3.93
N GLU A 60 16.70 12.97 4.41
CA GLU A 60 18.09 12.87 3.99
C GLU A 60 18.69 11.48 4.28
N PHE A 61 18.44 10.94 5.47
CA PHE A 61 18.88 9.60 5.83
C PHE A 61 18.28 8.54 4.90
N HIS A 62 16.97 8.61 4.63
CA HIS A 62 16.33 7.67 3.73
C HIS A 62 16.74 7.88 2.27
N ALA A 63 16.94 9.10 1.83
CA ALA A 63 17.44 9.40 0.49
C ALA A 63 18.82 8.81 0.25
N SER A 64 19.72 8.96 1.22
CA SER A 64 21.11 8.46 1.14
C SER A 64 21.21 6.93 1.14
N ARG A 65 20.26 6.24 1.80
CA ARG A 65 20.20 4.75 1.82
C ARG A 65 19.80 4.15 0.49
N GLY A 66 19.10 4.91 -0.34
CA GLY A 66 18.60 4.45 -1.62
C GLY A 66 17.36 3.54 -1.50
N VAL A 67 17.02 2.91 -2.61
CA VAL A 67 15.90 1.99 -2.76
C VAL A 67 16.36 0.63 -3.26
N ARG A 68 15.63 -0.42 -2.90
CA ARG A 68 15.86 -1.78 -3.40
C ARG A 68 15.27 -1.92 -4.78
N LEU A 69 16.09 -2.28 -5.75
CA LEU A 69 15.68 -2.59 -7.10
C LEU A 69 15.84 -4.08 -7.35
N LEU A 70 14.78 -4.70 -7.85
CA LEU A 70 14.73 -6.12 -8.24
C LEU A 70 14.55 -6.20 -9.75
N ARG A 71 15.04 -7.26 -10.38
CA ARG A 71 14.75 -7.54 -11.78
C ARG A 71 13.74 -8.67 -11.90
N GLY A 72 12.74 -8.46 -12.77
CA GLY A 72 11.68 -9.44 -12.94
C GLY A 72 10.93 -9.27 -14.25
N SER A 73 9.76 -9.92 -14.36
CA SER A 73 8.85 -9.73 -15.49
C SER A 73 7.47 -9.28 -15.03
N LEU A 74 6.82 -8.48 -15.85
CA LEU A 74 5.45 -8.04 -15.69
C LEU A 74 4.66 -8.38 -16.95
N GLY A 75 3.72 -9.33 -16.84
CA GLY A 75 3.01 -9.83 -18.01
C GLY A 75 3.99 -10.35 -19.06
N PRO A 76 3.94 -9.85 -20.31
CA PRO A 76 4.83 -10.28 -21.39
C PRO A 76 6.22 -9.62 -21.33
N VAL A 77 6.43 -8.60 -20.48
CA VAL A 77 7.66 -7.81 -20.46
C VAL A 77 8.66 -8.40 -19.48
N ASN A 78 9.85 -8.76 -19.97
CA ASN A 78 10.91 -9.36 -19.18
C ASN A 78 11.99 -8.35 -18.80
N ASN A 79 12.81 -8.71 -17.81
CA ASN A 79 13.97 -7.94 -17.34
C ASN A 79 13.64 -6.50 -16.93
N VAL A 80 12.48 -6.32 -16.33
CA VAL A 80 11.99 -5.01 -15.87
C VAL A 80 12.62 -4.67 -14.52
N PRO A 81 13.24 -3.48 -14.37
CA PRO A 81 13.68 -3.00 -13.07
C PRO A 81 12.47 -2.58 -12.24
N MET A 82 12.33 -3.16 -11.05
CA MET A 82 11.18 -3.00 -10.17
C MET A 82 11.63 -2.53 -8.80
N MET A 83 11.16 -1.35 -8.36
CA MET A 83 11.44 -0.84 -7.03
C MET A 83 10.58 -1.57 -5.98
N LEU A 84 11.19 -2.09 -4.92
CA LEU A 84 10.49 -2.69 -3.79
C LEU A 84 10.22 -1.64 -2.72
N LYS A 85 8.92 -1.33 -2.46
CA LYS A 85 8.55 -0.31 -1.48
C LYS A 85 7.24 -0.61 -0.76
N ALA A 86 7.31 -0.76 0.57
CA ALA A 86 6.16 -1.11 1.42
C ALA A 86 5.11 0.00 1.56
N GLY A 87 5.44 1.26 1.25
CA GLY A 87 4.52 2.40 1.31
C GLY A 87 3.38 2.33 0.29
N TYR A 88 3.60 1.65 -0.82
CA TYR A 88 2.61 1.47 -1.87
C TYR A 88 1.75 0.23 -1.60
N ARG A 89 0.43 0.31 -1.86
CA ARG A 89 -0.49 -0.79 -1.58
C ARG A 89 -0.44 -1.89 -2.64
N HIS A 90 -0.44 -1.50 -3.92
CA HIS A 90 -0.50 -2.39 -5.08
C HIS A 90 0.84 -2.42 -5.82
N VAL A 91 0.86 -3.10 -6.96
CA VAL A 91 1.91 -2.93 -7.95
C VAL A 91 1.54 -1.73 -8.81
N TYR A 92 2.49 -0.85 -9.06
CA TYR A 92 2.29 0.34 -9.88
C TYR A 92 3.23 0.31 -11.06
N VAL A 93 2.76 0.78 -12.20
CA VAL A 93 3.56 0.99 -13.41
C VAL A 93 3.55 2.46 -13.78
N SER A 94 4.69 2.97 -14.23
CA SER A 94 4.78 4.34 -14.75
C SER A 94 3.99 4.45 -16.04
N ARG A 95 3.50 5.66 -16.32
CA ARG A 95 2.78 5.94 -17.56
C ARG A 95 3.64 5.65 -18.79
N SER A 96 4.90 6.08 -18.81
CA SER A 96 5.82 5.82 -19.91
C SER A 96 5.96 4.32 -20.18
N PHE A 97 6.24 3.54 -19.15
CA PHE A 97 6.32 2.08 -19.27
C PHE A 97 5.02 1.46 -19.80
N ALA A 98 3.87 1.92 -19.31
CA ALA A 98 2.57 1.40 -19.72
C ALA A 98 2.27 1.71 -21.21
N LEU A 99 2.66 2.87 -21.70
CA LEU A 99 2.55 3.25 -23.12
C LEU A 99 3.50 2.43 -24.00
N ASP A 100 4.78 2.36 -23.62
CA ASP A 100 5.83 1.69 -24.38
C ASP A 100 5.57 0.20 -24.58
N HIS A 101 4.88 -0.42 -23.61
CA HIS A 101 4.59 -1.84 -23.62
C HIS A 101 3.11 -2.20 -23.87
N GLY A 102 2.29 -1.21 -24.23
CA GLY A 102 0.90 -1.44 -24.65
C GLY A 102 -0.05 -1.85 -23.52
N PHE A 103 0.26 -1.52 -22.26
CA PHE A 103 -0.66 -1.72 -21.13
C PHE A 103 -1.82 -0.71 -21.16
N ILE A 104 -1.61 0.43 -21.83
CA ILE A 104 -2.63 1.44 -22.09
C ILE A 104 -2.54 1.88 -23.56
N PRO A 105 -3.65 2.37 -24.18
CA PRO A 105 -3.65 2.91 -25.54
C PRO A 105 -2.72 4.11 -25.70
N VAL A 106 -2.09 4.25 -26.86
CA VAL A 106 -1.09 5.30 -27.17
C VAL A 106 -1.71 6.70 -27.13
N ASP A 107 -2.99 6.83 -27.45
CA ASP A 107 -3.76 8.08 -27.47
C ASP A 107 -4.30 8.50 -26.10
N THR A 108 -3.95 7.75 -25.04
CA THR A 108 -4.39 8.03 -23.70
C THR A 108 -3.75 9.31 -23.14
N THR A 109 -4.56 10.31 -22.86
CA THR A 109 -4.09 11.56 -22.24
C THR A 109 -3.92 11.42 -20.74
N PRO A 110 -2.97 12.14 -20.09
CA PRO A 110 -2.81 12.13 -18.64
C PRO A 110 -4.11 12.48 -17.91
N GLY A 111 -4.40 11.76 -16.84
CA GLY A 111 -5.61 11.97 -16.03
C GLY A 111 -6.91 11.43 -16.62
N THR A 112 -6.90 10.83 -17.82
CA THR A 112 -8.12 10.33 -18.49
C THR A 112 -8.69 9.08 -17.81
N TYR A 113 -7.87 8.29 -17.14
CA TYR A 113 -8.28 7.05 -16.48
C TYR A 113 -8.14 7.15 -14.97
N GLY A 114 -9.24 6.80 -14.28
CA GLY A 114 -9.27 6.61 -12.85
C GLY A 114 -9.49 7.87 -12.03
N TYR A 115 -9.78 7.63 -10.77
CA TYR A 115 -9.97 8.67 -9.77
C TYR A 115 -8.59 9.10 -9.23
N ASN A 116 -8.31 10.39 -9.17
CA ASN A 116 -7.01 10.96 -8.75
C ASN A 116 -5.79 10.48 -9.57
N GLY A 117 -5.94 10.25 -10.88
CA GLY A 117 -4.81 9.86 -11.73
C GLY A 117 -4.29 8.43 -11.52
N ILE A 118 -4.98 7.61 -10.73
CA ILE A 118 -4.64 6.20 -10.53
C ILE A 118 -5.63 5.32 -11.25
N THR A 119 -5.18 4.56 -12.23
CA THR A 119 -6.02 3.65 -13.03
C THR A 119 -5.69 2.21 -12.73
N ASN A 120 -6.72 1.39 -12.56
CA ASN A 120 -6.58 -0.05 -12.39
C ASN A 120 -6.42 -0.71 -13.78
N LEU A 121 -5.26 -1.29 -14.03
CA LEU A 121 -4.92 -2.02 -15.27
C LEU A 121 -5.29 -3.50 -15.21
N GLY A 122 -5.97 -3.94 -14.16
CA GLY A 122 -6.36 -5.34 -13.98
C GLY A 122 -5.29 -6.17 -13.26
N LYS A 123 -5.41 -7.50 -13.39
CA LYS A 123 -4.48 -8.46 -12.79
C LYS A 123 -3.48 -8.92 -13.82
N TRP A 124 -2.20 -8.80 -13.49
CA TRP A 124 -1.09 -9.24 -14.32
C TRP A 124 -0.16 -10.16 -13.54
N PRO A 125 0.45 -11.16 -14.18
CA PRO A 125 1.49 -11.96 -13.55
C PRO A 125 2.73 -11.10 -13.34
N VAL A 126 3.22 -11.09 -12.10
CA VAL A 126 4.46 -10.43 -11.69
C VAL A 126 5.42 -11.52 -11.23
N GLN A 127 6.56 -11.64 -11.88
CA GLN A 127 7.57 -12.63 -11.54
C GLN A 127 8.86 -11.94 -11.10
N VAL A 128 9.35 -12.33 -9.94
CA VAL A 128 10.71 -12.02 -9.47
C VAL A 128 11.29 -13.32 -8.96
N GLY A 129 12.47 -13.68 -9.46
CA GLY A 129 13.04 -15.01 -9.26
C GLY A 129 12.23 -16.10 -10.00
N SER A 130 12.10 -17.26 -9.38
CA SER A 130 11.51 -18.44 -10.01
C SER A 130 9.98 -18.47 -10.05
N LYS A 131 9.28 -17.60 -9.27
CA LYS A 131 7.83 -17.69 -9.08
C LYS A 131 7.08 -16.45 -9.56
N ALA A 132 6.08 -16.66 -10.41
CA ALA A 132 5.11 -15.65 -10.83
C ALA A 132 3.88 -15.64 -9.92
N VAL A 133 3.35 -14.45 -9.62
CA VAL A 133 2.12 -14.27 -8.85
C VAL A 133 1.20 -13.27 -9.54
N PRO A 134 -0.11 -13.57 -9.68
CA PRO A 134 -1.06 -12.62 -10.24
C PRO A 134 -1.39 -11.52 -9.21
N LEU A 135 -1.17 -10.26 -9.61
CA LEU A 135 -1.39 -9.09 -8.77
C LEU A 135 -2.14 -8.00 -9.51
N THR A 136 -2.90 -7.20 -8.77
CA THR A 136 -3.52 -5.99 -9.32
C THR A 136 -2.45 -4.94 -9.60
N VAL A 137 -2.42 -4.47 -10.84
CA VAL A 137 -1.49 -3.46 -11.33
C VAL A 137 -2.24 -2.15 -11.52
N MET A 138 -1.68 -1.08 -11.02
CA MET A 138 -2.21 0.29 -11.09
C MET A 138 -1.29 1.15 -11.94
N LEU A 139 -1.86 2.09 -12.70
CA LEU A 139 -1.10 3.11 -13.40
C LEU A 139 -0.76 4.25 -12.43
N ALA A 140 0.51 4.66 -12.38
CA ALA A 140 0.96 5.89 -11.72
C ALA A 140 1.42 6.88 -12.79
N GLU A 141 0.89 8.11 -12.76
CA GLU A 141 1.25 9.14 -13.76
C GLU A 141 2.72 9.52 -13.65
N ASP A 142 3.19 9.77 -12.43
CA ASP A 142 4.57 10.15 -12.13
C ASP A 142 5.28 9.08 -11.31
N SER A 143 6.33 8.50 -11.88
CA SER A 143 7.16 7.53 -11.17
C SER A 143 8.58 7.54 -11.71
N TYR A 144 9.56 7.54 -10.81
CA TYR A 144 10.99 7.41 -11.16
C TYR A 144 11.35 6.01 -11.66
N PHE A 145 10.50 5.03 -11.37
CA PHE A 145 10.74 3.63 -11.73
C PHE A 145 9.65 3.10 -12.63
N PRO A 146 9.97 2.27 -13.61
CA PRO A 146 8.98 1.66 -14.50
C PRO A 146 7.94 0.84 -13.75
N VAL A 147 8.36 0.12 -12.70
CA VAL A 147 7.48 -0.69 -11.86
C VAL A 147 7.81 -0.51 -10.38
N ILE A 148 6.78 -0.38 -9.55
CA ILE A 148 6.88 -0.36 -8.09
C ILE A 148 6.15 -1.58 -7.52
N LEU A 149 6.89 -2.42 -6.80
CA LEU A 149 6.35 -3.57 -6.07
C LEU A 149 5.94 -3.13 -4.67
N GLY A 150 4.63 -2.99 -4.46
CA GLY A 150 4.07 -2.57 -3.19
C GLY A 150 3.75 -3.72 -2.25
N ARG A 151 2.97 -3.39 -1.21
CA ARG A 151 2.62 -4.32 -0.12
C ARG A 151 1.95 -5.60 -0.62
N SER A 152 1.06 -5.52 -1.62
CA SER A 152 0.38 -6.71 -2.16
C SER A 152 1.34 -7.75 -2.72
N PHE A 153 2.46 -7.33 -3.35
CA PHE A 153 3.52 -8.23 -3.76
C PHE A 153 4.27 -8.81 -2.55
N MET A 154 4.63 -7.94 -1.61
CA MET A 154 5.36 -8.35 -0.41
C MET A 154 4.60 -9.38 0.41
N GLU A 155 3.30 -9.16 0.63
CA GLU A 155 2.42 -10.10 1.34
C GLU A 155 2.27 -11.42 0.58
N LYS A 156 2.04 -11.35 -0.74
CA LYS A 156 1.80 -12.54 -1.57
C LYS A 156 3.02 -13.46 -1.66
N ARG A 157 4.25 -12.89 -1.65
CA ARG A 157 5.52 -13.61 -1.69
C ARG A 157 6.12 -13.85 -0.30
N GLY A 158 5.50 -13.30 0.75
CA GLY A 158 6.09 -13.32 2.09
C GLY A 158 7.47 -12.65 2.12
N VAL A 159 7.61 -11.46 1.53
CA VAL A 159 8.90 -10.79 1.39
C VAL A 159 9.44 -10.38 2.75
N ARG A 160 10.62 -10.87 3.09
CA ARG A 160 11.38 -10.47 4.27
C ARG A 160 12.58 -9.64 3.85
N THR A 161 12.73 -8.47 4.44
CA THR A 161 13.83 -7.55 4.20
C THR A 161 14.59 -7.30 5.50
N ASP A 162 15.90 -7.12 5.41
CA ASP A 162 16.72 -6.68 6.53
C ASP A 162 16.75 -5.15 6.58
N PRO A 163 16.51 -4.50 7.74
CA PRO A 163 16.57 -3.04 7.85
C PRO A 163 17.98 -2.47 7.78
N ILE A 164 19.01 -3.28 8.04
CA ILE A 164 20.42 -2.87 8.02
C ILE A 164 21.04 -3.20 6.66
N ASP A 165 20.86 -4.44 6.21
CA ASP A 165 21.35 -4.91 4.92
C ASP A 165 20.31 -4.68 3.83
N MET A 166 20.50 -3.63 3.03
CA MET A 166 19.61 -3.29 1.93
C MET A 166 19.59 -4.34 0.81
N THR A 167 20.61 -5.18 0.70
CA THR A 167 20.70 -6.24 -0.31
C THR A 167 19.96 -7.52 0.12
N SER A 168 19.61 -7.63 1.39
CA SER A 168 18.95 -8.83 1.91
C SER A 168 17.43 -8.77 1.66
N VAL A 169 16.98 -9.56 0.69
CA VAL A 169 15.56 -9.80 0.38
C VAL A 169 15.33 -11.29 0.18
N ILE A 170 14.42 -11.87 0.96
CA ILE A 170 14.09 -13.30 0.94
C ILE A 170 12.59 -13.46 0.70
N PHE A 171 12.23 -14.35 -0.22
CA PHE A 171 10.84 -14.76 -0.45
C PHE A 171 10.52 -15.97 0.44
N MET A 172 9.69 -15.78 1.46
CA MET A 172 9.37 -16.82 2.42
C MET A 172 8.47 -17.93 1.84
N ASP A 173 7.85 -17.68 0.71
CA ASP A 173 6.97 -18.62 0.03
C ASP A 173 7.73 -19.78 -0.66
N ASN A 174 9.00 -19.59 -0.98
CA ASN A 174 9.86 -20.61 -1.58
C ASN A 174 11.32 -20.62 -1.06
N GLY A 175 11.65 -19.73 -0.11
CA GLY A 175 12.99 -19.63 0.48
C GLY A 175 14.05 -18.99 -0.43
N GLU A 176 13.67 -18.50 -1.60
CA GLU A 176 14.58 -17.92 -2.59
C GLU A 176 15.08 -16.54 -2.13
N ARG A 177 16.38 -16.27 -2.31
CA ARG A 177 16.96 -14.95 -2.17
C ARG A 177 16.84 -14.19 -3.47
N ALA A 178 16.34 -12.96 -3.40
CA ALA A 178 16.30 -12.07 -4.55
C ALA A 178 17.69 -11.48 -4.83
N ASP A 179 18.00 -11.29 -6.10
CA ASP A 179 19.12 -10.44 -6.54
C ASP A 179 18.66 -8.97 -6.43
N VAL A 180 19.35 -8.20 -5.58
CA VAL A 180 18.96 -6.84 -5.22
C VAL A 180 20.06 -5.86 -5.57
N GLU A 181 19.71 -4.89 -6.38
CA GLU A 181 20.51 -3.70 -6.63
C GLU A 181 20.02 -2.57 -5.70
N VAL A 182 20.95 -1.86 -5.04
CA VAL A 182 20.62 -0.68 -4.24
C VAL A 182 20.91 0.57 -5.05
N VAL A 183 19.87 1.35 -5.34
CA VAL A 183 19.96 2.54 -6.19
C VAL A 183 19.66 3.79 -5.37
N VAL A 184 20.55 4.78 -5.40
CA VAL A 184 20.32 6.11 -4.85
C VAL A 184 19.88 7.03 -5.99
N VAL A 185 18.62 7.47 -5.94
CA VAL A 185 18.09 8.44 -6.91
C VAL A 185 18.67 9.81 -6.57
N ARG A 186 19.15 10.53 -7.58
CA ARG A 186 19.75 11.86 -7.44
C ARG A 186 19.01 12.86 -8.32
N ASP A 187 18.93 14.10 -7.85
CA ASP A 187 18.44 15.23 -8.65
C ASP A 187 19.49 15.68 -9.69
N GLU A 188 19.15 16.70 -10.48
CA GLU A 188 20.05 17.28 -11.49
C GLU A 188 21.32 17.90 -10.91
N LEU A 189 21.31 18.24 -9.61
CA LEU A 189 22.44 18.78 -8.88
C LEU A 189 23.28 17.69 -8.22
N GLY A 190 22.88 16.41 -8.33
CA GLY A 190 23.56 15.27 -7.75
C GLY A 190 23.20 14.96 -6.30
N ASN A 191 22.23 15.67 -5.70
CA ASN A 191 21.79 15.42 -4.34
C ASN A 191 20.88 14.20 -4.28
N PRO A 192 20.97 13.36 -3.22
CA PRO A 192 20.06 12.24 -3.04
C PRO A 192 18.61 12.72 -2.86
N VAL A 193 17.67 12.09 -3.53
CA VAL A 193 16.22 12.38 -3.46
C VAL A 193 15.52 11.29 -2.69
N ALA A 194 14.75 11.67 -1.67
CA ALA A 194 13.88 10.74 -0.97
C ALA A 194 12.71 10.37 -1.89
N ILE A 195 12.55 9.08 -2.16
CA ILE A 195 11.40 8.58 -2.92
C ILE A 195 10.23 8.43 -1.94
N PRO A 196 9.10 9.11 -2.16
CA PRO A 196 7.96 9.12 -1.26
C PRO A 196 7.26 7.75 -1.13
#